data_0732ac29372a20386e70c9fec30f7044
#
_entry.id   0732ac29372a20386e70c9fec30f7044
#
_cell.length_a   1.000
_cell.length_b   1.000
_cell.length_c   1.000
_cell.angle_alpha   90.00
_cell.angle_beta   90.00
_cell.angle_gamma   90.00
#
_symmetry.space_group_name_H-M   'P 1'
#
loop_
_entity.id
_entity.type
_entity.pdbx_description
1 polymer ?
#
loop_
_entity_poly.entity_id
_entity_poly.type
_entity_poly.pdbx_seq_one_letter_code
_entity_poly.pdbx_strand_id
1 'polypeptide(L)'
;FVLAGTSAGAMQMSKEMIAGGGIADAMWKGSIKMGQGMGYLENVIIDTHFIQRGRFGRLAEAVARFPNMLGIGLAEDTGLVIKKGNDCEVIGSGMVVLFDPRQLNHNRYEELSLGTPMSLSNLTTHVLAIGDRFKIRERSLKILPLEAAFEVIGHH
;
A
#
# COMPACT_ATOMS: atom_id res chain seq x y z
N PHE A 1 -4.78 -23.78 3.61
CA PHE A 1 -4.45 -23.57 2.19
C PHE A 1 -3.73 -22.24 1.98
N VAL A 2 -3.09 -22.08 0.84
CA VAL A 2 -2.36 -20.86 0.49
C VAL A 2 -3.09 -20.17 -0.66
N LEU A 3 -3.28 -18.85 -0.52
CA LEU A 3 -3.82 -18.00 -1.56
C LEU A 3 -2.71 -17.08 -2.06
N ALA A 4 -2.51 -17.00 -3.36
CA ALA A 4 -1.51 -16.13 -3.95
C ALA A 4 -2.13 -15.29 -5.07
N GLY A 5 -1.60 -14.09 -5.26
CA GLY A 5 -2.03 -13.20 -6.32
C GLY A 5 -0.92 -12.26 -6.74
N THR A 6 -0.87 -11.95 -8.03
CA THR A 6 0.08 -11.01 -8.61
C THR A 6 -0.66 -9.91 -9.34
N SER A 7 -0.08 -8.71 -9.41
CA SER A 7 -0.66 -7.55 -10.10
C SER A 7 -2.12 -7.32 -9.69
N ALA A 8 -3.06 -7.32 -10.62
CA ALA A 8 -4.49 -7.16 -10.31
C ALA A 8 -5.00 -8.22 -9.33
N GLY A 9 -4.47 -9.45 -9.39
CA GLY A 9 -4.80 -10.50 -8.44
C GLY A 9 -4.37 -10.20 -7.01
N ALA A 10 -3.24 -9.52 -6.83
CA ALA A 10 -2.82 -9.04 -5.51
C ALA A 10 -3.73 -7.91 -5.03
N MET A 11 -4.11 -7.00 -5.90
CA MET A 11 -5.00 -5.88 -5.55
C MET A 11 -6.39 -6.37 -5.12
N GLN A 12 -6.88 -7.45 -5.71
CA GLN A 12 -8.18 -8.05 -5.38
C GLN A 12 -8.22 -8.74 -4.02
N MET A 13 -7.09 -8.93 -3.34
CA MET A 13 -7.06 -9.56 -2.01
C MET A 13 -7.80 -8.73 -0.96
N SER A 14 -7.82 -7.42 -1.11
CA SER A 14 -8.54 -6.50 -0.22
C SER A 14 -10.03 -6.40 -0.61
N LYS A 15 -10.83 -5.88 0.32
CA LYS A 15 -12.25 -5.61 0.06
C LYS A 15 -12.41 -4.38 -0.84
N GLU A 16 -11.81 -3.28 -0.43
CA GLU A 16 -11.75 -2.06 -1.24
C GLU A 16 -10.51 -2.11 -2.11
N MET A 17 -10.66 -1.95 -3.42
CA MET A 17 -9.54 -2.01 -4.34
C MET A 17 -9.54 -0.86 -5.34
N ILE A 18 -8.35 -0.45 -5.75
CA ILE A 18 -8.18 0.48 -6.86
C ILE A 18 -8.43 -0.31 -8.16
N ALA A 19 -9.51 -0.01 -8.86
CA ALA A 19 -9.88 -0.69 -10.09
C ALA A 19 -9.25 -0.03 -11.33
N GLY A 20 -8.74 1.18 -11.19
CA GLY A 20 -8.08 1.89 -12.29
C GLY A 20 -7.96 3.38 -12.04
N GLY A 21 -7.44 4.09 -13.03
CA GLY A 21 -7.27 5.54 -12.96
C GLY A 21 -6.03 5.98 -12.20
N GLY A 22 -6.03 7.26 -11.85
CA GLY A 22 -4.90 7.92 -11.20
C GLY A 22 -4.02 8.67 -12.20
N ILE A 23 -3.34 9.69 -11.70
CA ILE A 23 -2.40 10.52 -12.45
C ILE A 23 -1.05 10.41 -11.74
N ALA A 24 0.03 10.19 -12.49
CA ALA A 24 1.34 9.92 -11.89
C ALA A 24 1.92 11.13 -11.12
N ASP A 25 1.64 12.32 -11.59
CA ASP A 25 2.23 13.56 -11.09
C ASP A 25 1.22 14.50 -10.40
N ALA A 26 0.00 14.03 -10.16
CA ALA A 26 -1.04 14.84 -9.54
C ALA A 26 -1.99 13.98 -8.70
N MET A 27 -2.69 14.63 -7.81
CA MET A 27 -3.71 13.99 -6.99
C MET A 27 -4.99 14.84 -7.06
N TRP A 28 -5.96 14.37 -7.83
CA TRP A 28 -7.25 15.04 -8.02
C TRP A 28 -8.37 14.14 -7.52
N LYS A 29 -9.30 14.71 -6.79
CA LYS A 29 -10.46 13.93 -6.33
C LYS A 29 -11.21 13.31 -7.50
N GLY A 30 -11.40 12.00 -7.43
CA GLY A 30 -12.10 11.23 -8.45
C GLY A 30 -11.23 10.78 -9.61
N SER A 31 -9.90 10.99 -9.56
CA SER A 31 -8.98 10.48 -10.58
C SER A 31 -8.88 8.97 -10.57
N ILE A 32 -9.13 8.33 -9.44
CA ILE A 32 -9.12 6.87 -9.29
C ILE A 32 -10.54 6.31 -9.36
N LYS A 33 -10.63 5.05 -9.80
CA LYS A 33 -11.84 4.25 -9.71
C LYS A 33 -11.64 3.19 -8.64
N MET A 34 -12.51 3.19 -7.63
CA MET A 34 -12.53 2.15 -6.61
C MET A 34 -13.54 1.06 -7.01
N GLY A 35 -13.23 -0.16 -6.63
CA GLY A 35 -14.08 -1.31 -6.86
C GLY A 35 -14.06 -2.24 -5.66
N GLN A 36 -14.76 -3.36 -5.80
CA GLN A 36 -14.83 -4.39 -4.77
C GLN A 36 -13.86 -5.51 -5.12
N GLY A 37 -13.00 -5.84 -4.19
CA GLY A 37 -12.14 -7.01 -4.26
C GLY A 37 -12.78 -8.23 -3.59
N MET A 38 -11.99 -9.25 -3.35
CA MET A 38 -12.46 -10.52 -2.80
C MET A 38 -12.55 -10.52 -1.27
N GLY A 39 -11.96 -9.53 -0.60
CA GLY A 39 -12.09 -9.36 0.84
C GLY A 39 -11.35 -10.37 1.70
N TYR A 40 -10.30 -10.98 1.18
CA TYR A 40 -9.47 -11.90 1.95
C TYR A 40 -8.61 -11.19 3.00
N LEU A 41 -8.29 -9.93 2.76
CA LEU A 41 -7.54 -9.07 3.68
C LEU A 41 -8.41 -7.88 4.07
N GLU A 42 -8.49 -7.65 5.37
CA GLU A 42 -9.22 -6.50 5.92
C GLU A 42 -8.28 -5.33 6.21
N ASN A 43 -8.82 -4.13 6.16
CA ASN A 43 -8.15 -2.89 6.55
C ASN A 43 -6.92 -2.52 5.70
N VAL A 44 -6.86 -2.99 4.46
CA VAL A 44 -5.78 -2.65 3.53
C VAL A 44 -6.33 -2.27 2.16
N ILE A 45 -5.58 -1.43 1.46
CA ILE A 45 -5.73 -1.18 0.02
C ILE A 45 -4.36 -1.44 -0.60
N ILE A 46 -4.31 -2.34 -1.59
CA ILE A 46 -3.06 -2.77 -2.21
C ILE A 46 -2.95 -2.17 -3.61
N ASP A 47 -1.80 -1.59 -3.93
CA ASP A 47 -1.44 -1.17 -5.28
C ASP A 47 -0.15 -1.88 -5.72
N THR A 48 -0.04 -2.16 -7.00
CA THR A 48 1.08 -2.90 -7.59
C THR A 48 1.76 -2.06 -8.67
N HIS A 49 2.95 -2.48 -9.12
CA HIS A 49 3.78 -1.69 -10.03
C HIS A 49 3.96 -0.26 -9.53
N PHE A 50 4.01 -0.11 -8.21
CA PHE A 50 3.81 1.15 -7.51
C PHE A 50 4.87 2.18 -7.88
N ILE A 51 6.13 1.77 -7.84
CA ILE A 51 7.25 2.66 -8.16
C ILE A 51 7.36 2.86 -9.67
N GLN A 52 7.32 1.78 -10.43
CA GLN A 52 7.53 1.78 -11.88
C GLN A 52 6.50 2.61 -12.65
N ARG A 53 5.28 2.70 -12.12
CA ARG A 53 4.19 3.45 -12.75
C ARG A 53 3.82 4.76 -12.05
N GLY A 54 4.65 5.20 -11.08
CA GLY A 54 4.42 6.46 -10.39
C GLY A 54 3.06 6.54 -9.67
N ARG A 55 2.67 5.49 -8.95
CA ARG A 55 1.31 5.35 -8.40
C ARG A 55 1.10 5.97 -7.02
N PHE A 56 2.06 6.79 -6.58
CA PHE A 56 2.01 7.46 -5.28
C PHE A 56 0.69 8.23 -5.08
N GLY A 57 0.33 9.08 -6.03
CA GLY A 57 -0.85 9.95 -5.92
C GLY A 57 -2.14 9.16 -5.84
N ARG A 58 -2.28 8.07 -6.61
CA ARG A 58 -3.50 7.29 -6.60
C ARG A 58 -3.70 6.50 -5.32
N LEU A 59 -2.62 5.97 -4.72
CA LEU A 59 -2.72 5.30 -3.43
C LEU A 59 -3.01 6.31 -2.31
N ALA A 60 -2.40 7.49 -2.38
CA ALA A 60 -2.68 8.58 -1.44
C ALA A 60 -4.15 9.03 -1.51
N GLU A 61 -4.70 9.18 -2.71
CA GLU A 61 -6.14 9.46 -2.87
C GLU A 61 -7.01 8.36 -2.27
N ALA A 62 -6.66 7.09 -2.51
CA ALA A 62 -7.42 5.96 -1.99
C ALA A 62 -7.46 5.95 -0.45
N VAL A 63 -6.32 6.16 0.22
CA VAL A 63 -6.30 6.19 1.68
C VAL A 63 -6.90 7.48 2.27
N ALA A 64 -6.92 8.57 1.52
CA ALA A 64 -7.66 9.77 1.92
C ALA A 64 -9.17 9.50 1.94
N ARG A 65 -9.67 8.73 0.97
CA ARG A 65 -11.06 8.29 0.91
C ARG A 65 -11.40 7.28 2.01
N PHE A 66 -10.46 6.40 2.34
CA PHE A 66 -10.63 5.35 3.35
C PHE A 66 -9.58 5.49 4.46
N PRO A 67 -9.70 6.50 5.36
CA PRO A 67 -8.60 6.88 6.26
C PRO A 67 -8.33 5.89 7.40
N ASN A 68 -9.07 4.80 7.50
CA ASN A 68 -8.81 3.72 8.44
C ASN A 68 -8.02 2.56 7.81
N MET A 69 -7.78 2.60 6.51
CA MET A 69 -7.10 1.53 5.80
C MET A 69 -5.62 1.82 5.62
N LEU A 70 -4.81 0.76 5.71
CA LEU A 70 -3.38 0.83 5.39
C LEU A 70 -3.20 0.73 3.88
N GLY A 71 -2.59 1.72 3.26
CA GLY A 71 -2.20 1.66 1.86
C GLY A 71 -0.88 0.89 1.72
N ILE A 72 -0.84 -0.07 0.81
CA ILE A 72 0.33 -0.90 0.53
C ILE A 72 0.68 -0.77 -0.94
N GLY A 73 1.82 -0.17 -1.23
CA GLY A 73 2.36 -0.07 -2.59
C GLY A 73 3.48 -1.09 -2.80
N LEU A 74 3.28 -2.02 -3.71
CA LEU A 74 4.27 -3.05 -4.05
C LEU A 74 5.01 -2.66 -5.32
N ALA A 75 6.35 -2.57 -5.25
CA ALA A 75 7.18 -2.45 -6.42
C ALA A 75 7.17 -3.77 -7.22
N GLU A 76 7.68 -3.74 -8.46
CA GLU A 76 7.89 -4.97 -9.23
C GLU A 76 8.94 -5.87 -8.54
N ASP A 77 8.88 -7.16 -8.81
CA ASP A 77 9.74 -8.19 -8.20
C ASP A 77 9.71 -8.16 -6.66
N THR A 78 8.60 -7.76 -6.09
CA THR A 78 8.42 -7.58 -4.65
C THR A 78 7.06 -8.11 -4.23
N GLY A 79 6.99 -8.67 -3.04
CA GLY A 79 5.76 -9.20 -2.51
C GLY A 79 5.72 -9.19 -1.00
N LEU A 80 4.60 -9.67 -0.49
CA LEU A 80 4.36 -9.85 0.93
C LEU A 80 3.93 -11.29 1.19
N VAL A 81 4.52 -11.90 2.20
CA VAL A 81 3.97 -13.11 2.82
C VAL A 81 3.14 -12.67 4.01
N ILE A 82 1.85 -12.95 3.98
CA ILE A 82 0.90 -12.52 5.01
C ILE A 82 0.37 -13.75 5.73
N LYS A 83 0.55 -13.77 7.05
CA LYS A 83 0.06 -14.84 7.92
C LYS A 83 -1.05 -14.32 8.82
N LYS A 84 -2.08 -15.16 9.02
CA LYS A 84 -3.22 -14.82 9.88
C LYS A 84 -3.92 -13.52 9.48
N GLY A 85 -3.83 -13.12 8.21
CA GLY A 85 -4.39 -11.87 7.72
C GLY A 85 -3.82 -10.60 8.35
N ASN A 86 -2.67 -10.67 9.02
CA ASN A 86 -2.12 -9.56 9.79
C ASN A 86 -0.59 -9.44 9.78
N ASP A 87 0.14 -10.54 9.90
CA ASP A 87 1.60 -10.53 10.02
C ASP A 87 2.23 -10.59 8.63
N CYS A 88 2.90 -9.52 8.23
CA CYS A 88 3.46 -9.36 6.90
C CYS A 88 4.97 -9.38 6.93
N GLU A 89 5.59 -10.05 5.94
CA GLU A 89 7.02 -10.03 5.70
C GLU A 89 7.29 -9.68 4.25
N VAL A 90 8.20 -8.74 4.02
CA VAL A 90 8.60 -8.32 2.68
C VAL A 90 9.54 -9.35 2.05
N ILE A 91 9.23 -9.75 0.83
CA ILE A 91 10.06 -10.63 0.00
C ILE A 91 10.34 -9.97 -1.34
N GLY A 92 11.39 -10.45 -2.02
CA GLY A 92 11.76 -9.92 -3.34
C GLY A 92 12.81 -8.82 -3.26
N SER A 93 13.11 -8.21 -4.39
CA SER A 93 14.26 -7.32 -4.57
C SER A 93 13.93 -5.83 -4.49
N GLY A 94 12.65 -5.47 -4.58
CA GLY A 94 12.23 -4.07 -4.55
C GLY A 94 11.80 -3.61 -3.16
N MET A 95 10.97 -2.59 -3.14
CA MET A 95 10.50 -2.00 -1.89
C MET A 95 8.98 -2.12 -1.75
N VAL A 96 8.54 -2.09 -0.51
CA VAL A 96 7.13 -1.93 -0.14
C VAL A 96 6.98 -0.57 0.50
N VAL A 97 6.01 0.22 0.02
CA VAL A 97 5.68 1.52 0.60
C VAL A 97 4.36 1.38 1.35
N LEU A 98 4.33 1.81 2.61
CA LEU A 98 3.14 1.82 3.43
C LEU A 98 2.66 3.25 3.64
N PHE A 99 1.38 3.50 3.41
CA PHE A 99 0.70 4.74 3.77
C PHE A 99 -0.28 4.49 4.91
N ASP A 100 0.01 5.06 6.08
CA ASP A 100 -0.88 5.00 7.22
C ASP A 100 -1.60 6.35 7.38
N PRO A 101 -2.88 6.44 6.99
CA PRO A 101 -3.60 7.71 6.97
C PRO A 101 -4.22 8.10 8.31
N ARG A 102 -4.01 7.38 9.38
CA ARG A 102 -4.71 7.61 10.65
C ARG A 102 -4.40 8.97 11.28
N GLN A 103 -3.30 9.61 10.87
CA GLN A 103 -2.91 10.94 11.37
C GLN A 103 -2.96 12.02 10.30
N LEU A 104 -3.66 11.77 9.21
CA LEU A 104 -3.82 12.76 8.14
C LEU A 104 -4.41 14.05 8.67
N ASN A 105 -3.79 15.15 8.25
CA ASN A 105 -4.35 16.50 8.38
C ASN A 105 -4.73 17.02 6.99
N HIS A 106 -5.60 18.02 6.98
CA HIS A 106 -6.08 18.68 5.75
C HIS A 106 -6.76 17.70 4.77
N ASN A 107 -7.22 16.55 5.26
CA ASN A 107 -7.98 15.61 4.44
C ASN A 107 -9.41 16.12 4.26
N ARG A 108 -9.64 16.80 3.15
CA ARG A 108 -10.94 17.37 2.80
C ARG A 108 -11.62 16.57 1.68
N TYR A 109 -11.29 15.30 1.55
CA TYR A 109 -11.79 14.47 0.46
C TYR A 109 -13.32 14.55 0.30
N GLU A 110 -14.05 14.41 1.40
CA GLU A 110 -15.51 14.42 1.38
C GLU A 110 -16.12 15.77 0.94
N GLU A 111 -15.41 16.87 1.20
CA GLU A 111 -15.88 18.23 0.92
C GLU A 111 -15.56 18.70 -0.49
N LEU A 112 -14.55 18.09 -1.13
CA LEU A 112 -14.07 18.55 -2.44
C LEU A 112 -15.00 18.08 -3.56
N SER A 113 -15.15 18.93 -4.57
CA SER A 113 -15.79 18.55 -5.84
C SER A 113 -14.88 17.65 -6.66
N LEU A 114 -15.47 16.81 -7.51
CA LEU A 114 -14.71 15.99 -8.46
C LEU A 114 -13.82 16.86 -9.35
N GLY A 115 -12.60 16.40 -9.60
CA GLY A 115 -11.62 17.11 -10.41
C GLY A 115 -10.83 18.19 -9.66
N THR A 116 -11.09 18.37 -8.36
CA THR A 116 -10.35 19.34 -7.56
C THR A 116 -9.01 18.77 -7.15
N PRO A 117 -7.90 19.52 -7.30
CA PRO A 117 -6.60 19.11 -6.75
C PRO A 117 -6.68 18.92 -5.24
N MET A 118 -6.01 17.89 -4.74
CA MET A 118 -6.02 17.53 -3.32
C MET A 118 -4.66 17.80 -2.70
N SER A 119 -4.70 18.19 -1.43
CA SER A 119 -3.51 18.30 -0.57
C SER A 119 -3.73 17.46 0.68
N LEU A 120 -2.68 16.80 1.12
CA LEU A 120 -2.66 16.04 2.36
C LEU A 120 -1.40 16.40 3.15
N SER A 121 -1.50 16.38 4.46
CA SER A 121 -0.32 16.47 5.33
C SER A 121 -0.37 15.40 6.40
N ASN A 122 0.78 15.10 7.00
CA ASN A 122 0.93 14.05 8.01
C ASN A 122 0.49 12.65 7.53
N LEU A 123 0.71 12.36 6.26
CA LEU A 123 0.59 11.00 5.76
C LEU A 123 1.82 10.21 6.23
N THR A 124 1.63 9.38 7.23
CA THR A 124 2.71 8.52 7.74
C THR A 124 3.10 7.53 6.66
N THR A 125 4.37 7.54 6.27
CA THR A 125 4.89 6.73 5.18
C THR A 125 6.06 5.91 5.68
N HIS A 126 6.05 4.62 5.35
CA HIS A 126 7.16 3.71 5.62
C HIS A 126 7.65 3.11 4.30
N VAL A 127 8.95 2.95 4.18
CA VAL A 127 9.57 2.28 3.03
C VAL A 127 10.33 1.08 3.57
N LEU A 128 9.90 -0.11 3.16
CA LEU A 128 10.41 -1.38 3.68
C LEU A 128 11.12 -2.17 2.60
N ALA A 129 12.11 -2.95 3.02
CA ALA A 129 12.91 -3.81 2.14
C ALA A 129 12.77 -5.28 2.54
N ILE A 130 13.38 -6.16 1.76
CA ILE A 130 13.38 -7.60 2.00
C ILE A 130 13.70 -7.94 3.47
N GLY A 131 12.87 -8.78 4.07
CA GLY A 131 13.01 -9.24 5.45
C GLY A 131 12.35 -8.37 6.50
N ASP A 132 12.01 -7.13 6.18
CA ASP A 132 11.26 -6.27 7.10
C ASP A 132 9.86 -6.82 7.30
N ARG A 133 9.31 -6.59 8.49
CA ARG A 133 7.98 -7.09 8.88
C ARG A 133 7.11 -5.97 9.40
N PHE A 134 5.80 -6.16 9.25
CA PHE A 134 4.82 -5.26 9.85
C PHE A 134 3.52 -6.00 10.16
N LYS A 135 2.74 -5.39 11.04
CA LYS A 135 1.40 -5.88 11.39
C LYS A 135 0.36 -4.89 10.91
N ILE A 136 -0.63 -5.39 10.18
CA ILE A 136 -1.64 -4.54 9.54
C ILE A 136 -2.49 -3.80 10.58
N ARG A 137 -3.05 -4.51 11.55
CA ARG A 137 -3.95 -3.90 12.53
C ARG A 137 -3.23 -3.00 13.50
N GLU A 138 -2.11 -3.46 14.04
CA GLU A 138 -1.32 -2.72 15.04
C GLU A 138 -0.50 -1.60 14.43
N ARG A 139 -0.27 -1.62 13.12
CA ARG A 139 0.60 -0.67 12.39
C ARG A 139 2.03 -0.64 12.94
N SER A 140 2.45 -1.74 13.57
CA SER A 140 3.79 -1.89 14.11
C SER A 140 4.75 -2.41 13.04
N LEU A 141 6.00 -1.95 13.13
CA LEU A 141 7.06 -2.32 12.20
C LEU A 141 8.18 -3.05 12.94
N LYS A 142 8.81 -3.99 12.26
CA LYS A 142 10.04 -4.62 12.70
C LYS A 142 11.03 -4.58 11.53
N ILE A 143 11.97 -3.64 11.62
CA ILE A 143 13.00 -3.45 10.60
C ILE A 143 14.11 -4.46 10.85
N LEU A 144 14.52 -5.16 9.80
CA LEU A 144 15.58 -6.14 9.87
C LEU A 144 16.92 -5.46 10.20
N PRO A 145 17.71 -5.96 11.19
CA PRO A 145 19.04 -5.43 11.44
C PRO A 145 19.95 -5.56 10.21
N LEU A 146 20.86 -4.61 10.06
CA LEU A 146 21.72 -4.53 8.88
C LEU A 146 22.52 -5.82 8.64
N GLU A 147 23.05 -6.41 9.69
CA GLU A 147 23.81 -7.67 9.62
C GLU A 147 22.95 -8.82 9.08
N ALA A 148 21.75 -8.96 9.58
CA ALA A 148 20.81 -9.98 9.12
C ALA A 148 20.37 -9.72 7.67
N ALA A 149 20.25 -8.45 7.25
CA ALA A 149 19.95 -8.09 5.86
C ALA A 149 21.06 -8.55 4.91
N PHE A 150 22.31 -8.37 5.28
CA PHE A 150 23.44 -8.86 4.49
C PHE A 150 23.47 -10.39 4.37
N GLU A 151 23.15 -11.11 5.45
CA GLU A 151 23.04 -12.57 5.43
C GLU A 151 21.97 -13.02 4.41
N VAL A 152 20.81 -12.40 4.43
CA VAL A 152 19.72 -12.71 3.49
C VAL A 152 20.14 -12.47 2.05
N ILE A 153 20.82 -11.38 1.76
CA ILE A 153 21.31 -11.04 0.42
C ILE A 153 22.47 -11.97 0.02
N GLY A 154 23.35 -12.31 0.95
CA GLY A 154 24.53 -13.15 0.72
C GLY A 154 24.19 -14.58 0.35
N HIS A 155 22.95 -15.05 0.54
CA HIS A 155 22.49 -16.38 0.16
C HIS A 155 21.88 -16.45 -1.24
N HIS A 156 21.89 -15.36 -1.96
CA HIS A 156 21.49 -15.29 -3.36
C HIS A 156 22.72 -15.45 -4.26
#